data_952fd97b217e80825067cdf3b41572de
#
_entry.id   952fd97b217e80825067cdf3b41572de
#
_cell.length_a   1.000
_cell.length_b   1.000
_cell.length_c   1.000
_cell.angle_alpha   90.00
_cell.angle_beta   90.00
_cell.angle_gamma   90.00
#
_symmetry.space_group_name_H-M   'P 1'
#
loop_
_entity.id
_entity.type
_entity.pdbx_description
1 polymer ?
#
loop_
_entity_poly.entity_id
_entity_poly.type
_entity_poly.pdbx_seq_one_letter_code
_entity_poly.pdbx_strand_id
1 'polypeptide(L)'
;MPPTPAPRPLHPAALKARLARGEFLASATLTVPSVEIAAQVAALGFDFLWIEMEHSPLTLETLRAMVLATRGLNAVPVTRVPLAELWMAKRVLDAGSLGVIFPFTNDPALAATAAQACRYPPAGLRGSGAGLANFRWPVDNYYDFADENILCVTVIERVEALASIDEIAATPGIDVLFIGVSDLSFSLGLRGNLDSPLMDEAIGRIEAAAKKHGKWLGRPALTPEDMQRFHARGYQFFQGPTDIDLLRTGARRHLEPAGRFQARVTSSTILY
;
A
#
# COMPACT_ATOMS: atom_id res chain seq x y z
N MET A 1 -5.20 30.53 -32.56
CA MET A 1 -5.73 29.36 -31.89
C MET A 1 -5.78 29.67 -30.40
N PRO A 2 -6.87 29.43 -29.68
CA PRO A 2 -6.87 29.55 -28.24
C PRO A 2 -5.87 28.52 -27.66
N PRO A 3 -5.15 28.84 -26.58
CA PRO A 3 -4.23 27.91 -25.94
C PRO A 3 -4.99 26.66 -25.51
N THR A 4 -4.43 25.49 -25.79
CA THR A 4 -4.96 24.22 -25.32
C THR A 4 -5.10 24.29 -23.79
N PRO A 5 -6.28 24.06 -23.21
CA PRO A 5 -6.43 24.12 -21.75
C PRO A 5 -5.45 23.13 -21.13
N ALA A 6 -4.77 23.56 -20.06
CA ALA A 6 -3.91 22.69 -19.29
C ALA A 6 -4.72 21.45 -18.85
N PRO A 7 -4.13 20.23 -18.91
CA PRO A 7 -4.81 19.02 -18.49
C PRO A 7 -5.32 19.21 -17.06
N ARG A 8 -6.60 18.92 -16.83
CA ARG A 8 -7.18 18.96 -15.48
C ARG A 8 -6.33 18.11 -14.55
N PRO A 9 -5.97 18.61 -13.36
CA PRO A 9 -5.30 17.77 -12.39
C PRO A 9 -6.17 16.53 -12.12
N LEU A 10 -5.53 15.37 -12.10
CA LEU A 10 -6.23 14.11 -11.78
C LEU A 10 -6.83 14.21 -10.37
N HIS A 11 -8.00 13.60 -10.20
CA HIS A 11 -8.57 13.44 -8.87
C HIS A 11 -7.53 12.72 -7.97
N PRO A 12 -7.34 13.13 -6.70
CA PRO A 12 -6.39 12.47 -5.80
C PRO A 12 -6.57 10.94 -5.74
N ALA A 13 -7.81 10.48 -5.86
CA ALA A 13 -8.15 9.05 -5.90
C ALA A 13 -7.63 8.29 -7.12
N ALA A 14 -7.16 8.95 -8.17
CA ALA A 14 -6.75 8.31 -9.42
C ALA A 14 -5.33 7.71 -9.35
N LEU A 15 -5.01 6.94 -8.29
CA LEU A 15 -3.71 6.31 -8.10
C LEU A 15 -3.36 5.36 -9.26
N LYS A 16 -4.32 4.55 -9.74
CA LYS A 16 -4.10 3.66 -10.89
C LYS A 16 -3.72 4.42 -12.16
N ALA A 17 -4.40 5.53 -12.44
CA ALA A 17 -4.08 6.34 -13.62
C ALA A 17 -2.68 6.96 -13.53
N ARG A 18 -2.22 7.29 -12.32
CA ARG A 18 -0.85 7.78 -12.09
C ARG A 18 0.19 6.67 -12.29
N LEU A 19 -0.04 5.47 -11.73
CA LEU A 19 0.81 4.30 -11.97
C LEU A 19 0.90 3.96 -13.45
N ALA A 20 -0.23 4.00 -14.18
CA ALA A 20 -0.28 3.74 -15.62
C ALA A 20 0.51 4.76 -16.47
N ARG A 21 0.74 5.98 -15.95
CA ARG A 21 1.61 7.00 -16.58
C ARG A 21 3.08 6.85 -16.22
N GLY A 22 3.44 5.83 -15.45
CA GLY A 22 4.81 5.60 -15.01
C GLY A 22 5.22 6.41 -13.79
N GLU A 23 4.28 7.11 -13.12
CA GLU A 23 4.57 7.80 -11.87
C GLU A 23 4.79 6.76 -10.76
N PHE A 24 5.62 7.10 -9.77
CA PHE A 24 5.65 6.35 -8.51
C PHE A 24 4.73 6.98 -7.47
N LEU A 25 4.26 6.17 -6.55
CA LEU A 25 3.44 6.59 -5.41
C LEU A 25 4.19 6.31 -4.12
N ALA A 26 4.28 7.33 -3.26
CA ALA A 26 4.93 7.25 -1.96
C ALA A 26 3.92 7.40 -0.82
N SER A 27 4.00 6.52 0.18
CA SER A 27 3.14 6.56 1.35
C SER A 27 3.86 6.96 2.64
N ALA A 28 3.06 7.36 3.64
CA ALA A 28 3.40 7.17 5.03
C ALA A 28 2.63 5.98 5.58
N THR A 29 3.26 5.19 6.48
CA THR A 29 2.62 4.06 7.15
C THR A 29 2.08 4.52 8.49
N LEU A 30 0.76 4.38 8.71
CA LEU A 30 0.09 4.76 9.95
C LEU A 30 -0.11 3.53 10.83
N THR A 31 0.59 3.51 11.96
CA THR A 31 0.53 2.44 12.97
C THR A 31 -0.13 2.89 14.26
N VAL A 32 -0.16 4.21 14.51
CA VAL A 32 -0.82 4.78 15.68
C VAL A 32 -2.29 5.03 15.39
N PRO A 33 -3.23 4.52 16.21
CA PRO A 33 -4.66 4.73 16.03
C PRO A 33 -5.05 6.18 16.40
N SER A 34 -4.67 7.14 15.57
CA SER A 34 -4.89 8.58 15.80
C SER A 34 -5.48 9.26 14.56
N VAL A 35 -6.68 9.79 14.74
CA VAL A 35 -7.38 10.60 13.73
C VAL A 35 -6.57 11.86 13.39
N GLU A 36 -5.98 12.49 14.40
CA GLU A 36 -5.17 13.72 14.24
C GLU A 36 -3.91 13.44 13.41
N ILE A 37 -3.18 12.36 13.73
CA ILE A 37 -2.01 11.98 12.95
C ILE A 37 -2.40 11.69 11.49
N ALA A 38 -3.50 10.98 11.26
CA ALA A 38 -3.95 10.69 9.89
C ALA A 38 -4.25 11.98 9.10
N ALA A 39 -4.94 12.94 9.70
CA ALA A 39 -5.24 14.22 9.06
C ALA A 39 -3.97 15.02 8.76
N GLN A 40 -3.07 15.15 9.73
CA GLN A 40 -1.83 15.92 9.58
C GLN A 40 -0.91 15.30 8.52
N VAL A 41 -0.69 13.98 8.59
CA VAL A 41 0.18 13.27 7.62
C VAL A 41 -0.41 13.31 6.21
N ALA A 42 -1.73 13.22 6.06
CA ALA A 42 -2.39 13.31 4.75
C ALA A 42 -2.18 14.68 4.06
N ALA A 43 -1.84 15.71 4.81
CA ALA A 43 -1.56 17.05 4.29
C ALA A 43 -0.10 17.30 3.91
N LEU A 44 0.83 16.37 4.23
CA LEU A 44 2.27 16.57 4.04
C LEU A 44 2.79 16.31 2.62
N GLY A 45 1.94 15.80 1.71
CA GLY A 45 2.34 15.56 0.31
C GLY A 45 2.56 14.09 -0.05
N PHE A 46 2.28 13.15 0.83
CA PHE A 46 2.23 11.74 0.48
C PHE A 46 1.08 11.47 -0.51
N ASP A 47 1.27 10.52 -1.41
CA ASP A 47 0.26 10.13 -2.40
C ASP A 47 -0.86 9.30 -1.77
N PHE A 48 -0.49 8.44 -0.82
CA PHE A 48 -1.44 7.63 -0.07
C PHE A 48 -0.98 7.40 1.37
N LEU A 49 -1.92 7.02 2.21
CA LEU A 49 -1.66 6.55 3.56
C LEU A 49 -1.78 5.02 3.56
N TRP A 50 -0.69 4.35 3.91
CA TRP A 50 -0.73 2.93 4.23
C TRP A 50 -1.25 2.78 5.65
N ILE A 51 -2.54 2.48 5.81
CA ILE A 51 -3.15 2.29 7.13
C ILE A 51 -2.97 0.84 7.54
N GLU A 52 -2.25 0.64 8.61
CA GLU A 52 -1.75 -0.64 9.03
C GLU A 52 -2.69 -1.32 10.03
N MET A 53 -3.31 -2.45 9.67
CA MET A 53 -4.18 -3.20 10.58
C MET A 53 -3.68 -4.61 10.88
N GLU A 54 -2.56 -5.03 10.30
CA GLU A 54 -1.95 -6.34 10.58
C GLU A 54 -1.06 -6.27 11.83
N HIS A 55 -0.12 -5.31 11.87
CA HIS A 55 0.86 -5.18 12.94
C HIS A 55 0.63 -3.94 13.81
N SER A 56 -0.62 -3.51 13.95
CA SER A 56 -0.98 -2.37 14.80
C SER A 56 -2.28 -2.65 15.57
N PRO A 57 -2.56 -1.91 16.64
CA PRO A 57 -3.81 -2.06 17.38
C PRO A 57 -5.01 -1.34 16.73
N LEU A 58 -4.94 -1.00 15.44
CA LEU A 58 -5.99 -0.31 14.72
C LEU A 58 -7.25 -1.17 14.61
N THR A 59 -8.38 -0.59 15.01
CA THR A 59 -9.72 -1.19 14.85
C THR A 59 -10.43 -0.61 13.63
N LEU A 60 -11.49 -1.28 13.16
CA LEU A 60 -12.30 -0.78 12.05
C LEU A 60 -12.97 0.57 12.39
N GLU A 61 -13.35 0.80 13.63
CA GLU A 61 -13.91 2.07 14.07
C GLU A 61 -12.88 3.19 13.95
N THR A 62 -11.67 2.96 14.46
CA THR A 62 -10.57 3.92 14.33
C THR A 62 -10.20 4.15 12.88
N LEU A 63 -10.09 3.08 12.06
CA LEU A 63 -9.89 3.19 10.62
C LEU A 63 -10.91 4.14 9.98
N ARG A 64 -12.21 3.94 10.27
CA ARG A 64 -13.27 4.78 9.72
C ARG A 64 -13.08 6.26 10.08
N ALA A 65 -12.75 6.55 11.33
CA ALA A 65 -12.51 7.92 11.79
C ALA A 65 -11.28 8.55 11.09
N MET A 66 -10.18 7.80 10.97
CA MET A 66 -8.97 8.22 10.25
C MET A 66 -9.26 8.48 8.77
N VAL A 67 -10.00 7.59 8.10
CA VAL A 67 -10.40 7.74 6.69
C VAL A 67 -11.24 9.00 6.49
N LEU A 68 -12.17 9.29 7.39
CA LEU A 68 -12.98 10.53 7.32
C LEU A 68 -12.13 11.79 7.51
N ALA A 69 -11.14 11.75 8.39
CA ALA A 69 -10.24 12.88 8.63
C ALA A 69 -9.40 13.27 7.40
N THR A 70 -9.20 12.34 6.46
CA THR A 70 -8.49 12.63 5.20
C THR A 70 -9.39 13.23 4.10
N ARG A 71 -10.67 13.50 4.37
CA ARG A 71 -11.59 14.03 3.36
C ARG A 71 -11.15 15.42 2.91
N GLY A 72 -11.03 15.58 1.59
CA GLY A 72 -10.55 16.85 0.99
C GLY A 72 -9.02 17.01 0.98
N LEU A 73 -8.27 16.07 1.53
CA LEU A 73 -6.82 16.03 1.48
C LEU A 73 -6.33 15.13 0.33
N ASN A 74 -5.07 15.30 -0.07
CA ASN A 74 -4.53 14.64 -1.25
C ASN A 74 -4.19 13.16 -1.05
N ALA A 75 -3.72 12.78 0.17
CA ALA A 75 -3.33 11.41 0.42
C ALA A 75 -4.55 10.47 0.48
N VAL A 76 -4.50 9.39 -0.28
CA VAL A 76 -5.57 8.39 -0.40
C VAL A 76 -5.40 7.30 0.64
N PRO A 77 -6.41 6.97 1.47
CA PRO A 77 -6.31 5.85 2.41
C PRO A 77 -6.32 4.50 1.67
N VAL A 78 -5.27 3.72 1.88
CA VAL A 78 -5.10 2.33 1.41
C VAL A 78 -4.78 1.49 2.65
N THR A 79 -5.52 0.41 2.89
CA THR A 79 -5.46 -0.31 4.16
C THR A 79 -4.85 -1.69 3.99
N ARG A 80 -3.83 -2.02 4.81
CA ARG A 80 -3.37 -3.39 4.97
C ARG A 80 -4.27 -4.10 5.99
N VAL A 81 -4.94 -5.15 5.51
CA VAL A 81 -5.81 -6.00 6.34
C VAL A 81 -4.99 -7.07 7.05
N PRO A 82 -5.46 -7.61 8.20
CA PRO A 82 -4.73 -8.67 8.91
C PRO A 82 -4.61 -9.98 8.15
N LEU A 83 -5.58 -10.29 7.28
CA LEU A 83 -5.67 -11.54 6.53
C LEU A 83 -6.28 -11.30 5.15
N ALA A 84 -5.94 -12.18 4.18
CA ALA A 84 -6.49 -12.14 2.82
C ALA A 84 -7.88 -12.79 2.76
N GLU A 85 -8.87 -12.13 3.36
CA GLU A 85 -10.25 -12.61 3.43
C GLU A 85 -11.26 -11.60 2.86
N LEU A 86 -12.28 -12.11 2.15
CA LEU A 86 -13.32 -11.32 1.51
C LEU A 86 -14.02 -10.35 2.48
N TRP A 87 -14.39 -10.83 3.66
CA TRP A 87 -15.15 -10.03 4.62
C TRP A 87 -14.31 -8.89 5.25
N MET A 88 -13.00 -9.10 5.42
CA MET A 88 -12.08 -8.06 5.90
C MET A 88 -11.96 -6.93 4.87
N ALA A 89 -11.68 -7.28 3.62
CA ALA A 89 -11.59 -6.33 2.52
C ALA A 89 -12.88 -5.53 2.35
N LYS A 90 -14.04 -6.18 2.36
CA LYS A 90 -15.35 -5.53 2.29
C LYS A 90 -15.49 -4.44 3.35
N ARG A 91 -15.15 -4.73 4.62
CA ARG A 91 -15.34 -3.78 5.72
C ARG A 91 -14.45 -2.55 5.61
N VAL A 92 -13.19 -2.71 5.21
CA VAL A 92 -12.26 -1.57 5.05
C VAL A 92 -12.62 -0.73 3.82
N LEU A 93 -13.07 -1.36 2.73
CA LEU A 93 -13.56 -0.65 1.55
C LEU A 93 -14.86 0.11 1.82
N ASP A 94 -15.79 -0.47 2.56
CA ASP A 94 -17.03 0.20 2.97
C ASP A 94 -16.76 1.33 3.97
N ALA A 95 -15.69 1.24 4.77
CA ALA A 95 -15.20 2.35 5.59
C ALA A 95 -14.62 3.50 4.76
N GLY A 96 -14.34 3.30 3.46
CA GLY A 96 -13.90 4.34 2.52
C GLY A 96 -12.43 4.28 2.14
N SER A 97 -11.70 3.22 2.48
CA SER A 97 -10.38 2.96 1.89
C SER A 97 -10.51 2.75 0.38
N LEU A 98 -9.53 3.21 -0.39
CA LEU A 98 -9.53 3.09 -1.84
C LEU A 98 -8.48 2.11 -2.35
N GLY A 99 -8.08 1.20 -1.51
CA GLY A 99 -7.23 0.06 -1.81
C GLY A 99 -7.11 -0.85 -0.62
N VAL A 100 -6.81 -2.10 -0.91
CA VAL A 100 -6.57 -3.13 0.10
C VAL A 100 -5.22 -3.78 -0.19
N ILE A 101 -4.43 -3.90 0.86
CA ILE A 101 -3.15 -4.60 0.84
C ILE A 101 -3.36 -5.92 1.60
N PHE A 102 -3.20 -7.02 0.87
CA PHE A 102 -3.43 -8.37 1.37
C PHE A 102 -2.09 -9.02 1.72
N PRO A 103 -1.82 -9.25 3.01
CA PRO A 103 -0.63 -10.00 3.41
C PRO A 103 -0.75 -11.48 3.04
N PHE A 104 0.36 -12.19 3.07
CA PHE A 104 0.42 -13.64 2.92
C PHE A 104 -0.33 -14.19 1.70
N THR A 105 -0.26 -13.50 0.56
CA THR A 105 -0.83 -14.02 -0.69
C THR A 105 0.08 -15.12 -1.25
N ASN A 106 -0.06 -16.34 -0.72
CA ASN A 106 0.90 -17.43 -0.90
C ASN A 106 0.59 -18.34 -2.09
N ASP A 107 -0.61 -18.24 -2.65
CA ASP A 107 -1.07 -19.09 -3.74
C ASP A 107 -2.10 -18.37 -4.64
N PRO A 108 -2.41 -18.94 -5.84
CA PRO A 108 -3.37 -18.34 -6.77
C PRO A 108 -4.81 -18.24 -6.23
N ALA A 109 -5.22 -19.11 -5.31
CA ALA A 109 -6.58 -19.05 -4.74
C ALA A 109 -6.74 -17.84 -3.80
N LEU A 110 -5.71 -17.55 -2.98
CA LEU A 110 -5.66 -16.32 -2.18
C LEU A 110 -5.60 -15.07 -3.05
N ALA A 111 -4.83 -15.11 -4.16
CA ALA A 111 -4.77 -14.00 -5.12
C ALA A 111 -6.15 -13.75 -5.77
N ALA A 112 -6.85 -14.81 -6.17
CA ALA A 112 -8.22 -14.70 -6.71
C ALA A 112 -9.19 -14.16 -5.67
N THR A 113 -9.12 -14.60 -4.41
CA THR A 113 -9.93 -14.08 -3.30
C THR A 113 -9.69 -12.59 -3.10
N ALA A 114 -8.43 -12.14 -3.08
CA ALA A 114 -8.06 -10.73 -2.95
C ALA A 114 -8.65 -9.88 -4.10
N ALA A 115 -8.49 -10.33 -5.34
CA ALA A 115 -9.00 -9.64 -6.51
C ALA A 115 -10.53 -9.52 -6.47
N GLN A 116 -11.24 -10.63 -6.19
CA GLN A 116 -12.70 -10.67 -6.11
C GLN A 116 -13.25 -9.81 -4.96
N ALA A 117 -12.52 -9.71 -3.84
CA ALA A 117 -12.92 -8.89 -2.71
C ALA A 117 -12.93 -7.38 -3.03
N CYS A 118 -12.13 -6.95 -4.00
CA CYS A 118 -11.98 -5.55 -4.38
C CYS A 118 -12.96 -5.08 -5.47
N ARG A 119 -13.73 -5.97 -6.10
CA ARG A 119 -14.59 -5.66 -7.25
C ARG A 119 -16.04 -6.05 -6.99
N TYR A 120 -16.95 -5.26 -7.56
CA TYR A 120 -18.36 -5.60 -7.57
C TYR A 120 -18.68 -6.68 -8.61
N PRO A 121 -19.80 -7.42 -8.46
CA PRO A 121 -20.27 -8.31 -9.52
C PRO A 121 -20.52 -7.55 -10.84
N PRO A 122 -20.26 -8.16 -12.01
CA PRO A 122 -19.84 -9.56 -12.20
C PRO A 122 -18.34 -9.81 -12.07
N ALA A 123 -17.49 -8.76 -11.95
CA ALA A 123 -16.04 -8.89 -11.92
C ALA A 123 -15.48 -9.41 -10.56
N GLY A 124 -16.30 -9.36 -9.51
CA GLY A 124 -15.92 -9.80 -8.17
C GLY A 124 -17.10 -10.16 -7.28
N LEU A 125 -16.84 -10.22 -5.97
CA LEU A 125 -17.80 -10.65 -4.95
C LEU A 125 -18.07 -9.59 -3.86
N ARG A 126 -17.62 -8.35 -4.07
CA ARG A 126 -17.88 -7.27 -3.11
C ARG A 126 -19.37 -6.99 -3.00
N GLY A 127 -19.89 -6.97 -1.76
CA GLY A 127 -21.28 -6.60 -1.52
C GLY A 127 -21.55 -5.10 -1.74
N SER A 128 -22.76 -4.72 -2.10
CA SER A 128 -23.15 -3.37 -2.54
C SER A 128 -23.39 -2.35 -1.41
N GLY A 129 -22.95 -2.60 -0.18
CA GLY A 129 -23.15 -1.73 0.99
C GLY A 129 -22.29 -0.46 1.01
N ALA A 130 -22.28 0.33 -0.07
CA ALA A 130 -21.30 1.42 -0.29
C ALA A 130 -21.63 2.76 0.38
N GLY A 131 -22.69 2.90 1.18
CA GLY A 131 -23.16 4.20 1.67
C GLY A 131 -22.12 5.04 2.42
N LEU A 132 -21.33 4.42 3.30
CA LEU A 132 -20.28 5.11 4.04
C LEU A 132 -19.10 5.47 3.15
N ALA A 133 -18.74 4.61 2.20
CA ALA A 133 -17.68 4.86 1.24
C ALA A 133 -18.07 5.99 0.27
N ASN A 134 -19.31 6.00 -0.22
CA ASN A 134 -19.81 7.09 -1.07
C ASN A 134 -19.82 8.45 -0.33
N PHE A 135 -20.11 8.45 0.97
CA PHE A 135 -19.98 9.67 1.78
C PHE A 135 -18.54 10.18 1.83
N ARG A 136 -17.54 9.29 1.85
CA ARG A 136 -16.11 9.69 1.79
C ARG A 136 -15.74 10.18 0.39
N TRP A 137 -16.23 9.53 -0.64
CA TRP A 137 -15.95 9.79 -2.05
C TRP A 137 -17.24 10.23 -2.76
N PRO A 138 -17.64 11.51 -2.63
CA PRO A 138 -18.91 11.98 -3.18
C PRO A 138 -18.80 12.10 -4.71
N VAL A 139 -19.24 11.04 -5.39
CA VAL A 139 -19.27 10.92 -6.85
C VAL A 139 -20.65 10.46 -7.29
N ASP A 140 -21.05 10.73 -8.54
CA ASP A 140 -22.37 10.41 -9.06
C ASP A 140 -22.65 8.90 -9.07
N ASN A 141 -21.67 8.10 -9.51
CA ASN A 141 -21.73 6.65 -9.48
C ASN A 141 -20.51 6.08 -8.71
N TYR A 142 -20.72 5.74 -7.45
CA TYR A 142 -19.66 5.20 -6.62
C TYR A 142 -19.19 3.81 -7.07
N TYR A 143 -20.07 2.99 -7.67
CA TYR A 143 -19.70 1.63 -8.09
C TYR A 143 -18.68 1.67 -9.22
N ASP A 144 -18.94 2.46 -10.27
CA ASP A 144 -17.99 2.64 -11.38
C ASP A 144 -16.70 3.29 -10.89
N PHE A 145 -16.80 4.33 -10.06
CA PHE A 145 -15.64 4.97 -9.45
C PHE A 145 -14.79 3.97 -8.63
N ALA A 146 -15.43 3.09 -7.86
CA ALA A 146 -14.74 2.10 -7.05
C ALA A 146 -14.00 1.06 -7.91
N ASP A 147 -14.66 0.53 -8.93
CA ASP A 147 -14.05 -0.47 -9.82
C ASP A 147 -12.86 0.11 -10.61
N GLU A 148 -12.91 1.38 -10.97
CA GLU A 148 -11.81 2.08 -11.63
C GLU A 148 -10.63 2.39 -10.70
N ASN A 149 -10.90 2.74 -9.42
CA ASN A 149 -9.90 3.35 -8.56
C ASN A 149 -9.40 2.48 -7.40
N ILE A 150 -10.14 1.46 -6.96
CA ILE A 150 -9.68 0.59 -5.88
C ILE A 150 -8.46 -0.21 -6.31
N LEU A 151 -7.35 -0.03 -5.58
CA LEU A 151 -6.14 -0.82 -5.73
C LEU A 151 -6.26 -2.16 -4.98
N CYS A 152 -5.94 -3.24 -5.68
CA CYS A 152 -5.73 -4.56 -5.09
C CYS A 152 -4.23 -4.85 -5.07
N VAL A 153 -3.65 -4.82 -3.88
CA VAL A 153 -2.22 -5.04 -3.65
C VAL A 153 -2.03 -6.37 -2.93
N THR A 154 -1.23 -7.25 -3.49
CA THR A 154 -0.87 -8.53 -2.85
C THR A 154 0.57 -8.50 -2.38
N VAL A 155 0.81 -8.91 -1.12
CA VAL A 155 2.16 -8.98 -0.56
C VAL A 155 2.72 -10.37 -0.81
N ILE A 156 3.85 -10.41 -1.51
CA ILE A 156 4.63 -11.62 -1.79
C ILE A 156 5.78 -11.67 -0.79
N GLU A 157 5.64 -12.51 0.22
CA GLU A 157 6.50 -12.51 1.41
C GLU A 157 6.80 -13.91 1.95
N ARG A 158 6.40 -14.94 1.21
CA ARG A 158 6.62 -16.35 1.56
C ARG A 158 7.22 -17.10 0.40
N VAL A 159 8.09 -18.07 0.72
CA VAL A 159 8.73 -18.93 -0.29
C VAL A 159 7.69 -19.75 -1.09
N GLU A 160 6.58 -20.10 -0.48
CA GLU A 160 5.49 -20.85 -1.13
C GLU A 160 4.89 -20.05 -2.30
N ALA A 161 4.76 -18.72 -2.16
CA ALA A 161 4.28 -17.85 -3.24
C ALA A 161 5.20 -17.87 -4.46
N LEU A 162 6.51 -18.08 -4.28
CA LEU A 162 7.45 -18.14 -5.39
C LEU A 162 7.19 -19.32 -6.32
N ALA A 163 6.69 -20.45 -5.79
CA ALA A 163 6.36 -21.61 -6.61
C ALA A 163 5.26 -21.31 -7.64
N SER A 164 4.31 -20.45 -7.29
CA SER A 164 3.15 -20.08 -8.12
C SER A 164 3.14 -18.61 -8.50
N ILE A 165 4.29 -17.93 -8.47
CA ILE A 165 4.34 -16.47 -8.66
C ILE A 165 3.80 -16.02 -10.02
N ASP A 166 4.00 -16.83 -11.05
CA ASP A 166 3.49 -16.55 -12.38
C ASP A 166 1.96 -16.60 -12.43
N GLU A 167 1.35 -17.58 -11.77
CA GLU A 167 -0.10 -17.73 -11.66
C GLU A 167 -0.72 -16.64 -10.77
N ILE A 168 -0.08 -16.31 -9.66
CA ILE A 168 -0.47 -15.19 -8.81
C ILE A 168 -0.46 -13.88 -9.62
N ALA A 169 0.62 -13.62 -10.34
CA ALA A 169 0.75 -12.43 -11.17
C ALA A 169 -0.26 -12.41 -12.34
N ALA A 170 -0.61 -13.57 -12.90
CA ALA A 170 -1.59 -13.69 -13.98
C ALA A 170 -3.03 -13.42 -13.51
N THR A 171 -3.30 -13.45 -12.20
CA THR A 171 -4.66 -13.31 -11.65
C THR A 171 -5.28 -11.96 -12.06
N PRO A 172 -6.45 -11.97 -12.76
CA PRO A 172 -7.15 -10.75 -13.11
C PRO A 172 -7.61 -9.99 -11.86
N GLY A 173 -7.48 -8.67 -11.87
CA GLY A 173 -7.91 -7.82 -10.75
C GLY A 173 -6.85 -7.56 -9.69
N ILE A 174 -5.71 -8.28 -9.68
CA ILE A 174 -4.51 -7.86 -8.97
C ILE A 174 -3.89 -6.68 -9.72
N ASP A 175 -3.58 -5.61 -9.00
CA ASP A 175 -2.96 -4.41 -9.56
C ASP A 175 -1.45 -4.34 -9.26
N VAL A 176 -1.07 -4.62 -8.01
CA VAL A 176 0.32 -4.49 -7.51
C VAL A 176 0.80 -5.78 -6.88
N LEU A 177 1.99 -6.24 -7.26
CA LEU A 177 2.76 -7.22 -6.51
C LEU A 177 3.72 -6.44 -5.59
N PHE A 178 3.47 -6.49 -4.29
CA PHE A 178 4.31 -5.85 -3.28
C PHE A 178 5.25 -6.88 -2.66
N ILE A 179 6.55 -6.60 -2.64
CA ILE A 179 7.54 -7.52 -2.07
C ILE A 179 7.72 -7.20 -0.59
N GLY A 180 7.24 -8.07 0.27
CA GLY A 180 7.48 -8.04 1.72
C GLY A 180 8.87 -8.58 2.06
N VAL A 181 9.89 -7.76 1.81
CA VAL A 181 11.30 -8.20 1.85
C VAL A 181 11.75 -8.75 3.20
N SER A 182 11.19 -8.23 4.30
CA SER A 182 11.48 -8.71 5.66
C SER A 182 11.01 -10.16 5.83
N ASP A 183 9.69 -10.39 5.67
CA ASP A 183 9.09 -11.71 5.87
C ASP A 183 9.55 -12.71 4.83
N LEU A 184 9.79 -12.28 3.60
CA LEU A 184 10.39 -13.11 2.57
C LEU A 184 11.79 -13.61 3.00
N SER A 185 12.61 -12.73 3.60
CA SER A 185 13.92 -13.12 4.12
C SER A 185 13.83 -14.16 5.24
N PHE A 186 12.86 -13.99 6.15
CA PHE A 186 12.59 -14.98 7.20
C PHE A 186 12.08 -16.30 6.64
N SER A 187 11.19 -16.25 5.66
CA SER A 187 10.65 -17.43 4.97
C SER A 187 11.74 -18.21 4.22
N LEU A 188 12.76 -17.52 3.69
CA LEU A 188 13.93 -18.12 3.07
C LEU A 188 15.00 -18.59 4.09
N GLY A 189 14.76 -18.44 5.38
CA GLY A 189 15.72 -18.80 6.44
C GLY A 189 16.87 -17.81 6.64
N LEU A 190 16.79 -16.63 6.02
CA LEU A 190 17.86 -15.62 5.99
C LEU A 190 17.82 -14.63 7.17
N ARG A 191 16.71 -14.61 7.93
CA ARG A 191 16.54 -13.82 9.15
C ARG A 191 16.94 -12.34 9.02
N GLY A 192 16.49 -11.67 7.96
CA GLY A 192 16.76 -10.25 7.72
C GLY A 192 18.03 -9.96 6.92
N ASN A 193 18.80 -10.98 6.52
CA ASN A 193 19.90 -10.77 5.57
C ASN A 193 19.35 -10.56 4.16
N LEU A 194 19.20 -9.28 3.78
CA LEU A 194 18.68 -8.88 2.48
C LEU A 194 19.72 -8.90 1.36
N ASP A 195 21.00 -9.02 1.69
CA ASP A 195 22.13 -9.02 0.72
C ASP A 195 22.50 -10.45 0.28
N SER A 196 21.62 -11.42 0.51
CA SER A 196 21.83 -12.82 0.12
C SER A 196 21.51 -13.05 -1.36
N PRO A 197 22.31 -13.84 -2.12
CA PRO A 197 21.98 -14.26 -3.48
C PRO A 197 20.62 -14.96 -3.60
N LEU A 198 20.17 -15.70 -2.58
CA LEU A 198 18.83 -16.30 -2.54
C LEU A 198 17.74 -15.23 -2.52
N MET A 199 17.98 -14.11 -1.84
CA MET A 199 17.05 -12.99 -1.82
C MET A 199 16.96 -12.31 -3.20
N ASP A 200 18.13 -12.11 -3.84
CA ASP A 200 18.18 -11.55 -5.20
C ASP A 200 17.47 -12.44 -6.22
N GLU A 201 17.64 -13.77 -6.14
CA GLU A 201 16.93 -14.72 -6.98
C GLU A 201 15.41 -14.66 -6.77
N ALA A 202 14.97 -14.66 -5.51
CA ALA A 202 13.54 -14.60 -5.16
C ALA A 202 12.91 -13.29 -5.69
N ILE A 203 13.55 -12.15 -5.45
CA ILE A 203 13.12 -10.84 -5.95
C ILE A 203 13.08 -10.84 -7.47
N GLY A 204 14.11 -11.35 -8.15
CA GLY A 204 14.18 -11.42 -9.60
C GLY A 204 13.03 -12.22 -10.23
N ARG A 205 12.59 -13.30 -9.58
CA ARG A 205 11.42 -14.08 -10.01
C ARG A 205 10.12 -13.28 -9.91
N ILE A 206 9.93 -12.52 -8.83
CA ILE A 206 8.76 -11.67 -8.65
C ILE A 206 8.75 -10.53 -9.68
N GLU A 207 9.89 -9.86 -9.89
CA GLU A 207 10.06 -8.81 -10.89
C GLU A 207 9.73 -9.31 -12.30
N ALA A 208 10.23 -10.50 -12.65
CA ALA A 208 9.97 -11.12 -13.95
C ALA A 208 8.48 -11.45 -14.16
N ALA A 209 7.82 -12.00 -13.15
CA ALA A 209 6.39 -12.30 -13.20
C ALA A 209 5.54 -11.03 -13.32
N ALA A 210 5.85 -10.01 -12.52
CA ALA A 210 5.16 -8.72 -12.60
C ALA A 210 5.28 -8.09 -14.00
N LYS A 211 6.48 -8.07 -14.57
CA LYS A 211 6.72 -7.57 -15.91
C LYS A 211 5.96 -8.36 -16.98
N LYS A 212 5.99 -9.70 -16.90
CA LYS A 212 5.31 -10.59 -17.85
C LYS A 212 3.81 -10.35 -17.88
N HIS A 213 3.20 -10.10 -16.72
CA HIS A 213 1.74 -9.95 -16.57
C HIS A 213 1.29 -8.50 -16.44
N GLY A 214 2.18 -7.51 -16.68
CA GLY A 214 1.85 -6.08 -16.65
C GLY A 214 1.38 -5.59 -15.28
N LYS A 215 1.89 -6.16 -14.17
CA LYS A 215 1.58 -5.74 -12.81
C LYS A 215 2.57 -4.68 -12.35
N TRP A 216 2.09 -3.72 -11.58
CA TRP A 216 2.97 -2.77 -10.90
C TRP A 216 3.73 -3.45 -9.76
N LEU A 217 4.96 -3.00 -9.53
CA LEU A 217 5.81 -3.49 -8.46
C LEU A 217 5.78 -2.53 -7.27
N GLY A 218 5.71 -3.09 -6.07
CA GLY A 218 5.81 -2.35 -4.81
C GLY A 218 6.84 -2.95 -3.88
N ARG A 219 7.39 -2.11 -2.99
CA ARG A 219 8.27 -2.52 -1.89
C ARG A 219 8.45 -1.40 -0.86
N PRO A 220 9.01 -1.69 0.34
CA PRO A 220 9.45 -0.64 1.25
C PRO A 220 10.55 0.22 0.63
N ALA A 221 10.45 1.56 0.81
CA ALA A 221 11.47 2.53 0.48
C ALA A 221 11.43 3.66 1.52
N LEU A 222 12.36 3.63 2.46
CA LEU A 222 12.33 4.49 3.64
C LEU A 222 13.06 5.82 3.42
N THR A 223 13.87 5.91 2.36
CA THR A 223 14.62 7.11 2.01
C THR A 223 14.32 7.57 0.59
N PRO A 224 14.52 8.85 0.26
CA PRO A 224 14.38 9.35 -1.10
C PRO A 224 15.30 8.63 -2.09
N GLU A 225 16.51 8.28 -1.66
CA GLU A 225 17.50 7.56 -2.46
C GLU A 225 17.01 6.15 -2.81
N ASP A 226 16.39 5.45 -1.86
CA ASP A 226 15.77 4.15 -2.09
C ASP A 226 14.63 4.25 -3.12
N MET A 227 13.75 5.25 -2.97
CA MET A 227 12.66 5.45 -3.93
C MET A 227 13.20 5.67 -5.34
N GLN A 228 14.22 6.53 -5.52
CA GLN A 228 14.83 6.79 -6.82
C GLN A 228 15.48 5.52 -7.41
N ARG A 229 16.26 4.82 -6.59
CA ARG A 229 16.96 3.58 -6.99
C ARG A 229 15.97 2.50 -7.43
N PHE A 230 14.90 2.29 -6.67
CA PHE A 230 13.91 1.27 -7.01
C PHE A 230 12.98 1.70 -8.14
N HIS A 231 12.65 2.99 -8.24
CA HIS A 231 11.90 3.49 -9.38
C HIS A 231 12.66 3.25 -10.70
N ALA A 232 13.96 3.49 -10.72
CA ALA A 232 14.82 3.17 -11.87
C ALA A 232 14.82 1.67 -12.24
N ARG A 233 14.47 0.78 -11.31
CA ARG A 233 14.29 -0.67 -11.52
C ARG A 233 12.86 -1.05 -11.92
N GLY A 234 11.94 -0.09 -12.03
CA GLY A 234 10.54 -0.31 -12.41
C GLY A 234 9.55 -0.44 -11.25
N TYR A 235 9.96 -0.16 -10.02
CA TYR A 235 9.03 -0.10 -8.89
C TYR A 235 8.29 1.22 -8.87
N GLN A 236 7.00 1.18 -8.55
CA GLN A 236 6.15 2.37 -8.58
C GLN A 236 5.29 2.55 -7.33
N PHE A 237 5.19 1.57 -6.45
CA PHE A 237 4.35 1.61 -5.25
C PHE A 237 5.20 1.43 -3.99
N PHE A 238 5.42 2.53 -3.24
CA PHE A 238 6.37 2.55 -2.15
C PHE A 238 5.70 2.69 -0.78
N GLN A 239 5.96 1.70 0.09
CA GLN A 239 5.68 1.84 1.51
C GLN A 239 6.78 2.72 2.12
N GLY A 240 6.38 3.85 2.65
CA GLY A 240 7.27 4.81 3.31
C GLY A 240 7.40 4.59 4.82
N PRO A 241 8.07 5.52 5.51
CA PRO A 241 8.30 5.44 6.95
C PRO A 241 6.99 5.42 7.74
N THR A 242 7.04 4.85 8.94
CA THR A 242 5.92 4.90 9.87
C THR A 242 5.75 6.30 10.47
N ASP A 243 4.54 6.59 10.97
CA ASP A 243 4.26 7.78 11.77
C ASP A 243 5.24 7.93 12.95
N ILE A 244 5.60 6.84 13.62
CA ILE A 244 6.60 6.81 14.69
C ILE A 244 8.01 7.11 14.17
N ASP A 245 8.38 6.62 12.99
CA ASP A 245 9.70 6.92 12.40
C ASP A 245 9.82 8.39 12.00
N LEU A 246 8.75 8.96 11.46
CA LEU A 246 8.69 10.38 11.14
C LEU A 246 8.85 11.23 12.41
N LEU A 247 8.15 10.88 13.50
CA LEU A 247 8.26 11.55 14.79
C LEU A 247 9.68 11.41 15.36
N ARG A 248 10.26 10.20 15.33
CA ARG A 248 11.63 9.93 15.80
C ARG A 248 12.67 10.71 15.01
N THR A 249 12.51 10.77 13.70
CA THR A 249 13.41 11.53 12.81
C THR A 249 13.34 13.02 13.12
N GLY A 250 12.15 13.58 13.31
CA GLY A 250 11.96 14.97 13.72
C GLY A 250 12.59 15.26 15.08
N ALA A 251 12.38 14.40 16.06
CA ALA A 251 12.97 14.51 17.39
C ALA A 251 14.50 14.44 17.35
N ARG A 252 15.07 13.50 16.58
CA ARG A 252 16.51 13.39 16.38
C ARG A 252 17.09 14.68 15.82
N ARG A 253 16.54 15.19 14.72
CA ARG A 253 16.99 16.42 14.08
C ARG A 253 16.98 17.61 15.03
N HIS A 254 16.02 17.66 15.97
CA HIS A 254 15.91 18.75 16.95
C HIS A 254 16.86 18.60 18.13
N LEU A 255 17.05 17.39 18.67
CA LEU A 255 17.78 17.14 19.93
C LEU A 255 19.24 16.77 19.73
N GLU A 256 19.61 16.14 18.62
CA GLU A 256 20.97 15.67 18.37
C GLU A 256 22.02 16.79 18.36
N PRO A 257 21.77 17.98 17.76
CA PRO A 257 22.70 19.10 17.81
C PRO A 257 22.95 19.63 19.22
N ALA A 258 22.01 19.41 20.15
CA ALA A 258 22.12 19.78 21.55
C ALA A 258 22.72 18.66 22.44
N GLY A 259 23.12 17.52 21.85
CA GLY A 259 23.64 16.35 22.60
C GLY A 259 22.57 15.66 23.47
N ARG A 260 21.29 15.86 23.20
CA ARG A 260 20.18 15.37 24.05
C ARG A 260 19.38 14.22 23.46
N PHE A 261 19.63 13.82 22.21
CA PHE A 261 18.89 12.72 21.61
C PHE A 261 19.30 11.37 22.25
N GLN A 262 18.32 10.67 22.82
CA GLN A 262 18.49 9.35 23.42
C GLN A 262 17.56 8.35 22.75
N ALA A 263 18.06 7.55 21.83
CA ALA A 263 17.33 6.41 21.30
C ALA A 263 17.51 5.24 22.28
N ARG A 264 16.48 4.95 23.09
CA ARG A 264 16.48 3.77 23.97
C ARG A 264 16.20 2.45 23.21
N VAL A 265 15.73 2.56 21.99
CA VAL A 265 15.52 1.42 21.10
C VAL A 265 16.55 1.54 19.99
N THR A 266 17.54 0.65 20.00
CA THR A 266 18.41 0.47 18.83
C THR A 266 17.51 0.09 17.67
N SER A 267 17.53 0.87 16.61
CA SER A 267 16.85 0.55 15.38
C SER A 267 17.42 -0.73 14.79
N SER A 268 16.86 -1.89 15.15
CA SER A 268 16.72 -2.89 14.12
C SER A 268 15.80 -2.23 13.11
N THR A 269 16.20 -2.15 11.87
CA THR A 269 15.36 -1.68 10.77
C THR A 269 14.23 -2.69 10.64
N ILE A 270 13.21 -2.56 11.49
CA ILE A 270 12.01 -3.37 11.37
C ILE A 270 11.26 -2.70 10.22
N LEU A 271 11.38 -3.32 9.05
CA LEU A 271 10.53 -3.04 7.91
C LEU A 271 9.18 -3.69 8.24
N TYR A 272 8.19 -2.88 8.51
CA TYR A 272 6.82 -3.36 8.66
C TYR A 272 6.22 -3.76 7.32
#